data_1e659cc1424d9d30272eaf384a9b0add
#
_entry.id   1e659cc1424d9d30272eaf384a9b0add
#
_cell.length_a   1.000
_cell.length_b   1.000
_cell.length_c   1.000
_cell.angle_alpha   90.00
_cell.angle_beta   90.00
_cell.angle_gamma   90.00
#
_symmetry.space_group_name_H-M   'P 1'
#
loop_
_entity.id
_entity.type
_entity.pdbx_description
1 polymer ?
#
loop_
_entity_poly.entity_id
_entity_poly.type
_entity_poly.pdbx_seq_one_letter_code
_entity_poly.pdbx_strand_id
1 'polypeptide(L)'
;MQDKSRSNNKTAGLWLGSGASLLIVALIFHGPPDPDLTVQMQHIAEGHTRWALVHWTAAVALFLISGSSFLNLIDQSAGGSSTALRSAWLVLALGALLTVSTAVSEASVVSVAAHAGDNAAFVSWWAFSSGMANGFFALALASALIALAEARSDASRLPVWSCAAGTVFGVLSAVGWSLGEHFGVGIGGPIWLISTLLMCVWLAWFGFTARRPARGPTPQTA
;
A
#
# COMPACT_ATOMS: atom_id res chain seq x y z
N MET A 1 4.39 8.47 -30.53
CA MET A 1 4.26 8.83 -29.10
C MET A 1 3.08 8.15 -28.38
N GLN A 2 1.93 7.98 -29.00
CA GLN A 2 0.75 7.32 -28.39
C GLN A 2 0.96 5.86 -27.97
N ASP A 3 1.80 5.10 -28.65
CA ASP A 3 2.00 3.67 -28.35
C ASP A 3 2.85 3.42 -27.07
N LYS A 4 3.82 4.29 -26.81
CA LYS A 4 4.62 4.26 -25.56
C LYS A 4 3.81 4.58 -24.30
N SER A 5 2.91 5.57 -24.36
CA SER A 5 2.02 5.94 -23.25
C SER A 5 1.03 4.80 -22.92
N ARG A 6 0.48 4.13 -23.95
CA ARG A 6 -0.37 2.95 -23.77
C ARG A 6 0.34 1.78 -23.10
N SER A 7 1.61 1.57 -23.41
CA SER A 7 2.43 0.50 -22.80
C SER A 7 2.70 0.78 -21.32
N ASN A 8 3.06 2.02 -20.97
CA ASN A 8 3.35 2.43 -19.59
C ASN A 8 2.12 2.30 -18.69
N ASN A 9 0.94 2.70 -19.16
CA ASN A 9 -0.31 2.59 -18.39
C ASN A 9 -0.69 1.13 -18.07
N LYS A 10 -0.45 0.20 -19.01
CA LYS A 10 -0.69 -1.23 -18.76
C LYS A 10 0.27 -1.80 -17.73
N THR A 11 1.55 -1.42 -17.80
CA THR A 11 2.57 -1.86 -16.85
C THR A 11 2.32 -1.30 -15.47
N ALA A 12 2.02 0.00 -15.35
CA ALA A 12 1.67 0.64 -14.09
C ALA A 12 0.46 -0.04 -13.44
N GLY A 13 -0.61 -0.28 -14.21
CA GLY A 13 -1.79 -0.98 -13.70
C GLY A 13 -1.50 -2.40 -13.24
N LEU A 14 -0.63 -3.14 -13.97
CA LEU A 14 -0.22 -4.49 -13.56
C LEU A 14 0.54 -4.46 -12.23
N TRP A 15 1.52 -3.58 -12.11
CA TRP A 15 2.32 -3.47 -10.91
C TRP A 15 1.49 -3.07 -9.71
N LEU A 16 0.59 -2.09 -9.86
CA LEU A 16 -0.31 -1.68 -8.79
C LEU A 16 -1.22 -2.82 -8.34
N GLY A 17 -1.89 -3.47 -9.29
CA GLY A 17 -2.83 -4.56 -8.99
C GLY A 17 -2.12 -5.76 -8.35
N SER A 18 -0.96 -6.17 -8.88
CA SER A 18 -0.19 -7.28 -8.32
C SER A 18 0.41 -6.91 -6.95
N GLY A 19 0.96 -5.70 -6.80
CA GLY A 19 1.49 -5.22 -5.53
C GLY A 19 0.42 -5.17 -4.45
N ALA A 20 -0.74 -4.59 -4.74
CA ALA A 20 -1.85 -4.55 -3.79
C ALA A 20 -2.34 -5.96 -3.41
N SER A 21 -2.42 -6.88 -4.37
CA SER A 21 -2.80 -8.29 -4.09
C SER A 21 -1.79 -9.00 -3.19
N LEU A 22 -0.49 -8.82 -3.44
CA LEU A 22 0.56 -9.38 -2.58
C LEU A 22 0.54 -8.77 -1.17
N LEU A 23 0.25 -7.46 -1.07
CA LEU A 23 0.15 -6.79 0.23
C LEU A 23 -1.03 -7.33 1.04
N ILE A 24 -2.18 -7.61 0.41
CA ILE A 24 -3.31 -8.29 1.06
C ILE A 24 -2.85 -9.63 1.66
N VAL A 25 -2.15 -10.46 0.88
CA VAL A 25 -1.64 -11.75 1.35
C VAL A 25 -0.71 -11.55 2.54
N ALA A 26 0.26 -10.63 2.44
CA ALA A 26 1.17 -10.34 3.54
C ALA A 26 0.44 -9.91 4.82
N LEU A 27 -0.53 -8.99 4.73
CA LEU A 27 -1.29 -8.50 5.88
C LEU A 27 -2.14 -9.60 6.55
N ILE A 28 -2.73 -10.51 5.77
CA ILE A 28 -3.52 -11.63 6.32
C ILE A 28 -2.63 -12.57 7.12
N PHE A 29 -1.40 -12.85 6.65
CA PHE A 29 -0.49 -13.77 7.31
C PHE A 29 0.41 -13.12 8.37
N HIS A 30 0.44 -11.78 8.45
CA HIS A 30 1.21 -11.05 9.44
C HIS A 30 0.68 -11.29 10.87
N GLY A 31 -0.63 -11.25 11.03
CA GLY A 31 -1.28 -11.26 12.35
C GLY A 31 -1.12 -9.92 13.09
N PRO A 32 -1.82 -9.74 14.21
CA PRO A 32 -1.65 -8.56 15.06
C PRO A 32 -0.30 -8.62 15.80
N PRO A 33 0.42 -7.50 15.92
CA PRO A 33 1.60 -7.42 16.79
C PRO A 33 1.16 -7.49 18.26
N ASP A 34 2.03 -8.08 19.10
CA ASP A 34 1.82 -8.08 20.54
C ASP A 34 2.31 -6.75 21.14
N PRO A 35 1.54 -6.10 22.02
CA PRO A 35 1.96 -4.87 22.66
C PRO A 35 3.14 -5.05 23.65
N ASP A 36 3.33 -6.25 24.17
CA ASP A 36 4.52 -6.61 24.98
C ASP A 36 5.66 -7.04 24.05
N LEU A 37 6.71 -6.23 23.97
CA LEU A 37 7.85 -6.46 23.09
C LEU A 37 8.59 -7.77 23.42
N THR A 38 8.57 -8.24 24.66
CA THR A 38 9.20 -9.50 25.03
C THR A 38 8.43 -10.68 24.46
N VAL A 39 7.11 -10.63 24.55
CA VAL A 39 6.20 -11.62 23.95
C VAL A 39 6.30 -11.57 22.43
N GLN A 40 6.32 -10.36 21.84
CA GLN A 40 6.48 -10.17 20.41
C GLN A 40 7.80 -10.78 19.88
N MET A 41 8.91 -10.53 20.59
CA MET A 41 10.21 -11.12 20.25
C MET A 41 10.17 -12.64 20.27
N GLN A 42 9.52 -13.24 21.29
CA GLN A 42 9.36 -14.69 21.36
C GLN A 42 8.52 -15.24 20.20
N HIS A 43 7.39 -14.63 19.89
CA HIS A 43 6.54 -15.02 18.76
C HIS A 43 7.32 -14.97 17.43
N ILE A 44 8.15 -13.94 17.24
CA ILE A 44 8.99 -13.82 16.04
C ILE A 44 10.08 -14.91 16.04
N ALA A 45 10.72 -15.17 17.17
CA ALA A 45 11.76 -16.19 17.30
C ALA A 45 11.24 -17.59 16.97
N GLU A 46 10.05 -17.95 17.47
CA GLU A 46 9.38 -19.23 17.20
C GLU A 46 8.95 -19.38 15.74
N GLY A 47 8.53 -18.28 15.11
CA GLY A 47 8.05 -18.23 13.72
C GLY A 47 8.96 -17.48 12.75
N HIS A 48 10.28 -17.38 12.99
CA HIS A 48 11.18 -16.47 12.28
C HIS A 48 11.14 -16.60 10.76
N THR A 49 11.09 -17.82 10.24
CA THR A 49 11.00 -18.07 8.79
C THR A 49 9.69 -17.55 8.20
N ARG A 50 8.57 -17.79 8.88
CA ARG A 50 7.27 -17.26 8.46
C ARG A 50 7.25 -15.74 8.50
N TRP A 51 7.77 -15.15 9.58
CA TRP A 51 7.88 -13.71 9.75
C TRP A 51 8.68 -13.07 8.63
N ALA A 52 9.88 -13.61 8.35
CA ALA A 52 10.72 -13.14 7.26
C ALA A 52 10.02 -13.24 5.90
N LEU A 53 9.37 -14.38 5.60
CA LEU A 53 8.68 -14.59 4.33
C LEU A 53 7.53 -13.60 4.12
N VAL A 54 6.73 -13.34 5.15
CA VAL A 54 5.62 -12.37 5.13
C VAL A 54 6.15 -10.98 4.82
N HIS A 55 7.21 -10.57 5.50
CA HIS A 55 7.77 -9.23 5.32
C HIS A 55 8.53 -9.07 4.00
N TRP A 56 9.22 -10.09 3.49
CA TRP A 56 9.76 -10.06 2.12
C TRP A 56 8.65 -9.98 1.08
N THR A 57 7.53 -10.66 1.29
CA THR A 57 6.35 -10.54 0.41
C THR A 57 5.79 -9.11 0.43
N ALA A 58 5.68 -8.51 1.62
CA ALA A 58 5.27 -7.12 1.77
C ALA A 58 6.26 -6.15 1.10
N ALA A 59 7.57 -6.37 1.23
CA ALA A 59 8.59 -5.55 0.58
C ALA A 59 8.43 -5.56 -0.95
N VAL A 60 8.30 -6.74 -1.56
CA VAL A 60 8.04 -6.88 -3.00
C VAL A 60 6.75 -6.19 -3.41
N ALA A 61 5.67 -6.37 -2.64
CA ALA A 61 4.38 -5.73 -2.87
C ALA A 61 4.50 -4.20 -2.91
N LEU A 62 5.17 -3.63 -1.92
CA LEU A 62 5.36 -2.19 -1.77
C LEU A 62 6.29 -1.62 -2.86
N PHE A 63 7.32 -2.35 -3.28
CA PHE A 63 8.13 -1.97 -4.43
C PHE A 63 7.30 -1.89 -5.72
N LEU A 64 6.41 -2.84 -5.95
CA LEU A 64 5.52 -2.81 -7.11
C LEU A 64 4.55 -1.62 -7.05
N ILE A 65 3.98 -1.34 -5.87
CA ILE A 65 3.10 -0.17 -5.66
C ILE A 65 3.89 1.13 -5.91
N SER A 66 5.10 1.26 -5.35
CA SER A 66 5.94 2.44 -5.55
C SER A 66 6.32 2.63 -7.01
N GLY A 67 6.79 1.57 -7.68
CA GLY A 67 7.16 1.61 -9.10
C GLY A 67 5.96 1.98 -9.99
N SER A 68 4.78 1.42 -9.73
CA SER A 68 3.54 1.82 -10.39
C SER A 68 3.24 3.30 -10.21
N SER A 69 3.43 3.81 -8.99
CA SER A 69 3.17 5.21 -8.65
C SER A 69 4.08 6.16 -9.42
N PHE A 70 5.37 5.83 -9.55
CA PHE A 70 6.31 6.60 -10.37
C PHE A 70 5.93 6.56 -11.86
N LEU A 71 5.52 5.41 -12.40
CA LEU A 71 5.06 5.33 -13.79
C LEU A 71 3.83 6.19 -14.05
N ASN A 72 2.86 6.18 -13.12
CA ASN A 72 1.69 7.06 -13.20
C ASN A 72 2.07 8.54 -13.09
N LEU A 73 3.00 8.90 -12.22
CA LEU A 73 3.49 10.27 -12.06
C LEU A 73 4.12 10.79 -13.36
N ILE A 74 4.93 9.98 -14.04
CA ILE A 74 5.57 10.32 -15.31
C ILE A 74 4.52 10.51 -16.42
N ASP A 75 3.57 9.59 -16.53
CA ASP A 75 2.53 9.66 -17.55
C ASP A 75 1.62 10.88 -17.37
N GLN A 76 1.25 11.20 -16.14
CA GLN A 76 0.44 12.36 -15.81
C GLN A 76 1.17 13.70 -16.03
N SER A 77 2.48 13.72 -15.91
CA SER A 77 3.29 14.91 -16.21
C SER A 77 3.18 15.30 -17.69
N ALA A 78 2.99 14.33 -18.58
CA ALA A 78 2.80 14.53 -20.01
C ALA A 78 1.36 14.90 -20.40
N GLY A 79 0.37 14.57 -19.56
CA GLY A 79 -1.06 14.66 -19.84
C GLY A 79 -1.83 15.85 -19.26
N GLY A 80 -1.17 16.78 -18.55
CA GLY A 80 -1.82 17.97 -17.98
C GLY A 80 -2.68 17.72 -16.74
N SER A 81 -2.44 16.63 -16.00
CA SER A 81 -3.14 16.32 -14.74
C SER A 81 -2.98 17.39 -13.68
N SER A 82 -3.94 17.47 -12.75
CA SER A 82 -3.88 18.41 -11.63
C SER A 82 -2.66 18.16 -10.74
N THR A 83 -2.10 19.23 -10.19
CA THR A 83 -0.97 19.17 -9.23
C THR A 83 -1.33 18.26 -8.04
N ALA A 84 -2.57 18.33 -7.55
CA ALA A 84 -3.04 17.51 -6.44
C ALA A 84 -2.95 16.01 -6.73
N LEU A 85 -3.36 15.57 -7.93
CA LEU A 85 -3.28 14.16 -8.30
C LEU A 85 -1.83 13.68 -8.46
N ARG A 86 -0.96 14.52 -9.06
CA ARG A 86 0.47 14.22 -9.14
C ARG A 86 1.11 14.11 -7.76
N SER A 87 0.77 15.03 -6.84
CA SER A 87 1.24 14.96 -5.45
C SER A 87 0.75 13.69 -4.75
N ALA A 88 -0.49 13.26 -4.99
CA ALA A 88 -1.00 12.01 -4.42
C ALA A 88 -0.20 10.79 -4.91
N TRP A 89 0.13 10.70 -6.20
CA TRP A 89 0.99 9.62 -6.71
C TRP A 89 2.41 9.66 -6.14
N LEU A 90 2.99 10.85 -5.97
CA LEU A 90 4.29 11.00 -5.32
C LEU A 90 4.25 10.55 -3.86
N VAL A 91 3.23 10.97 -3.11
CA VAL A 91 3.05 10.57 -1.69
C VAL A 91 2.82 9.08 -1.58
N LEU A 92 2.07 8.45 -2.51
CA LEU A 92 1.89 7.00 -2.55
C LEU A 92 3.24 6.28 -2.76
N ALA A 93 4.07 6.77 -3.69
CA ALA A 93 5.39 6.21 -3.94
C ALA A 93 6.30 6.30 -2.69
N LEU A 94 6.38 7.48 -2.08
CA LEU A 94 7.20 7.71 -0.89
C LEU A 94 6.69 6.94 0.32
N GLY A 95 5.38 6.90 0.55
CA GLY A 95 4.78 6.11 1.62
C GLY A 95 5.09 4.61 1.46
N ALA A 96 4.96 4.09 0.24
CA ALA A 96 5.34 2.71 -0.05
C ALA A 96 6.83 2.44 0.21
N LEU A 97 7.74 3.32 -0.21
CA LEU A 97 9.18 3.17 0.03
C LEU A 97 9.57 3.24 1.51
N LEU A 98 8.95 4.13 2.30
CA LEU A 98 9.15 4.16 3.74
C LEU A 98 8.72 2.83 4.36
N THR A 99 7.57 2.30 3.97
CA THR A 99 7.07 1.01 4.47
C THR A 99 7.92 -0.18 3.96
N VAL A 100 8.56 -0.07 2.79
CA VAL A 100 9.57 -1.07 2.37
C VAL A 100 10.70 -1.16 3.40
N SER A 101 11.16 -0.02 3.95
CA SER A 101 12.21 -0.03 4.97
C SER A 101 11.79 -0.78 6.23
N THR A 102 10.52 -0.64 6.66
CA THR A 102 9.90 -1.48 7.70
C THR A 102 9.97 -2.95 7.32
N ALA A 103 9.40 -3.32 6.18
CA ALA A 103 9.30 -4.71 5.78
C ALA A 103 10.68 -5.38 5.64
N VAL A 104 11.66 -4.69 5.05
CA VAL A 104 13.03 -5.22 4.90
C VAL A 104 13.72 -5.36 6.25
N SER A 105 13.62 -4.37 7.16
CA SER A 105 14.24 -4.47 8.48
C SER A 105 13.63 -5.59 9.32
N GLU A 106 12.32 -5.80 9.24
CA GLU A 106 11.64 -6.87 9.96
C GLU A 106 11.93 -8.26 9.37
N ALA A 107 11.99 -8.37 8.06
CA ALA A 107 12.35 -9.63 7.40
C ALA A 107 13.79 -10.06 7.67
N SER A 108 14.70 -9.12 7.85
CA SER A 108 16.14 -9.38 7.97
C SER A 108 16.64 -9.25 9.42
N VAL A 109 16.77 -8.02 9.91
CA VAL A 109 17.47 -7.80 11.20
C VAL A 109 16.61 -8.15 12.39
N VAL A 110 15.34 -7.72 12.42
CA VAL A 110 14.41 -8.01 13.54
C VAL A 110 14.19 -9.51 13.70
N SER A 111 13.93 -10.21 12.60
CA SER A 111 13.75 -11.66 12.57
C SER A 111 15.00 -12.41 13.07
N VAL A 112 16.19 -12.00 12.63
CA VAL A 112 17.46 -12.62 13.03
C VAL A 112 17.79 -12.32 14.49
N ALA A 113 17.62 -11.07 14.92
CA ALA A 113 17.86 -10.67 16.32
C ALA A 113 16.95 -11.42 17.30
N ALA A 114 15.66 -11.56 16.96
CA ALA A 114 14.70 -12.33 17.74
C ALA A 114 15.13 -13.81 17.86
N HIS A 115 15.48 -14.44 16.72
CA HIS A 115 15.91 -15.84 16.70
C HIS A 115 17.20 -16.10 17.46
N ALA A 116 18.13 -15.13 17.43
CA ALA A 116 19.39 -15.19 18.18
C ALA A 116 19.26 -14.84 19.68
N GLY A 117 18.11 -14.36 20.13
CA GLY A 117 17.92 -13.87 21.49
C GLY A 117 18.64 -12.53 21.78
N ASP A 118 19.02 -11.78 20.74
CA ASP A 118 19.67 -10.46 20.89
C ASP A 118 18.62 -9.37 21.13
N ASN A 119 18.28 -9.18 22.40
CA ASN A 119 17.26 -8.19 22.81
C ASN A 119 17.67 -6.75 22.47
N ALA A 120 18.96 -6.40 22.53
CA ALA A 120 19.40 -5.03 22.25
C ALA A 120 19.23 -4.68 20.76
N ALA A 121 19.66 -5.57 19.89
CA ALA A 121 19.45 -5.42 18.45
C ALA A 121 17.95 -5.44 18.11
N PHE A 122 17.17 -6.37 18.70
CA PHE A 122 15.74 -6.47 18.48
C PHE A 122 15.03 -5.15 18.80
N VAL A 123 15.18 -4.61 20.00
CA VAL A 123 14.50 -3.37 20.43
C VAL A 123 14.91 -2.19 19.56
N SER A 124 16.19 -2.06 19.22
CA SER A 124 16.68 -0.96 18.40
C SER A 124 16.10 -0.99 16.98
N TRP A 125 16.07 -2.17 16.35
CA TRP A 125 15.56 -2.31 15.00
C TRP A 125 14.03 -2.34 14.94
N TRP A 126 13.37 -2.79 15.99
CA TRP A 126 11.92 -2.67 16.14
C TRP A 126 11.49 -1.20 16.19
N ALA A 127 12.18 -0.37 16.97
CA ALA A 127 11.91 1.07 17.04
C ALA A 127 12.13 1.77 15.69
N PHE A 128 13.20 1.40 14.95
CA PHE A 128 13.42 1.89 13.59
C PHE A 128 12.28 1.48 12.65
N SER A 129 11.91 0.19 12.66
CA SER A 129 10.83 -0.36 11.84
C SER A 129 9.51 0.36 12.08
N SER A 130 9.12 0.52 13.35
CA SER A 130 7.89 1.26 13.74
C SER A 130 7.90 2.70 13.25
N GLY A 131 9.06 3.38 13.32
CA GLY A 131 9.20 4.73 12.77
C GLY A 131 8.96 4.79 11.26
N MET A 132 9.53 3.85 10.50
CA MET A 132 9.37 3.77 9.03
C MET A 132 7.96 3.32 8.64
N ALA A 133 7.26 2.56 9.48
CA ALA A 133 5.89 2.10 9.27
C ALA A 133 4.87 3.26 9.15
N ASN A 134 5.23 4.47 9.56
CA ASN A 134 4.45 5.69 9.25
C ASN A 134 4.25 5.94 7.74
N GLY A 135 5.02 5.25 6.89
CA GLY A 135 4.73 5.15 5.46
C GLY A 135 3.32 4.65 5.16
N PHE A 136 2.72 3.80 5.99
CA PHE A 136 1.32 3.36 5.84
C PHE A 136 0.32 4.50 5.93
N PHE A 137 0.52 5.45 6.83
CA PHE A 137 -0.33 6.65 6.91
C PHE A 137 -0.31 7.44 5.59
N ALA A 138 0.89 7.69 5.05
CA ALA A 138 1.05 8.41 3.79
C ALA A 138 0.45 7.63 2.61
N LEU A 139 0.67 6.32 2.55
CA LEU A 139 0.11 5.42 1.54
C LEU A 139 -1.43 5.43 1.58
N ALA A 140 -2.02 5.38 2.76
CA ALA A 140 -3.47 5.38 2.95
C ALA A 140 -4.11 6.70 2.50
N LEU A 141 -3.57 7.84 2.92
CA LEU A 141 -4.06 9.15 2.49
C LEU A 141 -3.90 9.37 0.98
N ALA A 142 -2.77 8.97 0.41
CA ALA A 142 -2.55 9.09 -1.02
C ALA A 142 -3.55 8.23 -1.81
N SER A 143 -3.81 7.00 -1.36
CA SER A 143 -4.82 6.12 -1.96
C SER A 143 -6.22 6.73 -1.90
N ALA A 144 -6.60 7.36 -0.77
CA ALA A 144 -7.86 8.08 -0.64
C ALA A 144 -7.97 9.25 -1.62
N LEU A 145 -6.91 10.03 -1.79
CA LEU A 145 -6.89 11.17 -2.73
C LEU A 145 -6.97 10.71 -4.19
N ILE A 146 -6.30 9.61 -4.54
CA ILE A 146 -6.38 9.01 -5.89
C ILE A 146 -7.80 8.52 -6.14
N ALA A 147 -8.41 7.81 -5.17
CA ALA A 147 -9.79 7.33 -5.29
C ALA A 147 -10.79 8.48 -5.43
N LEU A 148 -10.60 9.56 -4.67
CA LEU A 148 -11.43 10.77 -4.77
C LEU A 148 -11.27 11.47 -6.13
N ALA A 149 -10.06 11.50 -6.68
CA ALA A 149 -9.82 12.06 -8.01
C ALA A 149 -10.50 11.21 -9.10
N GLU A 150 -10.42 9.88 -8.99
CA GLU A 150 -11.13 8.96 -9.89
C GLU A 150 -12.66 9.13 -9.81
N ALA A 151 -13.21 9.30 -8.59
CA ALA A 151 -14.65 9.55 -8.41
C ALA A 151 -15.16 10.81 -9.13
N ARG A 152 -14.27 11.80 -9.33
CA ARG A 152 -14.59 13.09 -9.99
C ARG A 152 -14.22 13.12 -11.45
N SER A 153 -13.67 12.04 -11.99
CA SER A 153 -13.21 11.97 -13.38
C SER A 153 -14.27 11.35 -14.27
N ASP A 154 -14.70 12.07 -15.31
CA ASP A 154 -15.59 11.53 -16.35
C ASP A 154 -14.94 10.38 -17.15
N ALA A 155 -13.60 10.30 -17.13
CA ALA A 155 -12.83 9.25 -17.77
C ALA A 155 -12.62 8.01 -16.87
N SER A 156 -13.11 8.03 -15.63
CA SER A 156 -12.98 6.89 -14.71
C SER A 156 -13.62 5.63 -15.29
N ARG A 157 -12.92 4.52 -15.13
CA ARG A 157 -13.40 3.19 -15.54
C ARG A 157 -14.05 2.43 -14.40
N LEU A 158 -13.95 2.96 -13.19
CA LEU A 158 -14.56 2.39 -12.01
C LEU A 158 -15.91 3.06 -11.73
N PRO A 159 -16.87 2.32 -11.16
CA PRO A 159 -18.10 2.92 -10.67
C PRO A 159 -17.82 3.96 -9.58
N VAL A 160 -18.53 5.09 -9.58
CA VAL A 160 -18.34 6.18 -8.59
C VAL A 160 -18.45 5.66 -7.16
N TRP A 161 -19.38 4.75 -6.88
CA TRP A 161 -19.52 4.17 -5.53
C TRP A 161 -18.27 3.43 -5.06
N SER A 162 -17.54 2.73 -5.96
CA SER A 162 -16.32 2.04 -5.60
C SER A 162 -15.18 3.02 -5.30
N CYS A 163 -15.10 4.11 -6.05
CA CYS A 163 -14.13 5.18 -5.78
C CYS A 163 -14.43 5.88 -4.45
N ALA A 164 -15.71 6.12 -4.14
CA ALA A 164 -16.13 6.63 -2.83
C ALA A 164 -15.74 5.66 -1.71
N ALA A 165 -15.96 4.36 -1.89
CA ALA A 165 -15.53 3.33 -0.94
C ALA A 165 -14.00 3.32 -0.76
N GLY A 166 -13.22 3.38 -1.85
CA GLY A 166 -11.75 3.49 -1.79
C GLY A 166 -11.28 4.72 -1.02
N THR A 167 -11.96 5.86 -1.20
CA THR A 167 -11.69 7.09 -0.43
C THR A 167 -11.94 6.87 1.06
N VAL A 168 -13.09 6.30 1.43
CA VAL A 168 -13.45 6.03 2.82
C VAL A 168 -12.45 5.05 3.47
N PHE A 169 -12.11 3.96 2.79
CA PHE A 169 -11.16 2.98 3.32
C PHE A 169 -9.75 3.55 3.50
N GLY A 170 -9.28 4.38 2.57
CA GLY A 170 -8.00 5.06 2.74
C GLY A 170 -7.99 6.02 3.91
N VAL A 171 -9.06 6.82 4.11
CA VAL A 171 -9.19 7.71 5.27
C VAL A 171 -9.27 6.92 6.57
N LEU A 172 -10.10 5.87 6.64
CA LEU A 172 -10.23 5.03 7.83
C LEU A 172 -8.92 4.31 8.16
N SER A 173 -8.17 3.88 7.15
CA SER A 173 -6.84 3.28 7.35
C SER A 173 -5.88 4.27 7.98
N ALA A 174 -5.81 5.52 7.49
CA ALA A 174 -4.96 6.56 8.06
C ALA A 174 -5.39 6.94 9.50
N VAL A 175 -6.69 7.06 9.75
CA VAL A 175 -7.23 7.32 11.08
C VAL A 175 -6.94 6.17 12.03
N GLY A 176 -7.19 4.94 11.62
CA GLY A 176 -6.92 3.74 12.43
C GLY A 176 -5.45 3.62 12.80
N TRP A 177 -4.54 3.86 11.84
CA TRP A 177 -3.10 3.93 12.09
C TRP A 177 -2.76 4.96 13.16
N SER A 178 -3.26 6.19 13.00
CA SER A 178 -2.98 7.27 13.95
C SER A 178 -3.52 6.96 15.34
N LEU A 179 -4.73 6.42 15.44
CA LEU A 179 -5.34 6.05 16.73
C LEU A 179 -4.53 4.96 17.43
N GLY A 180 -4.12 3.93 16.72
CA GLY A 180 -3.36 2.81 17.29
C GLY A 180 -1.94 3.22 17.63
N GLU A 181 -1.18 3.69 16.65
CA GLU A 181 0.27 3.89 16.75
C GLU A 181 0.64 5.16 17.54
N HIS A 182 -0.08 6.27 17.35
CA HIS A 182 0.28 7.53 17.96
C HIS A 182 -0.47 7.84 19.25
N PHE A 183 -1.72 7.37 19.36
CA PHE A 183 -2.55 7.68 20.52
C PHE A 183 -2.78 6.46 21.44
N GLY A 184 -2.27 5.27 21.08
CA GLY A 184 -2.40 4.06 21.90
C GLY A 184 -3.84 3.57 22.07
N VAL A 185 -4.75 3.95 21.17
CA VAL A 185 -6.16 3.57 21.25
C VAL A 185 -6.35 2.18 20.66
N GLY A 186 -6.66 1.19 21.49
CA GLY A 186 -6.70 -0.23 21.11
C GLY A 186 -7.59 -0.59 19.91
N ILE A 187 -8.71 0.16 19.67
CA ILE A 187 -9.55 -0.05 18.49
C ILE A 187 -8.85 0.41 17.18
N GLY A 188 -7.80 1.22 17.27
CA GLY A 188 -7.07 1.75 16.11
C GLY A 188 -6.47 0.64 15.24
N GLY A 189 -5.87 -0.37 15.84
CA GLY A 189 -5.28 -1.51 15.12
C GLY A 189 -6.28 -2.27 14.25
N PRO A 190 -7.40 -2.76 14.77
CA PRO A 190 -8.46 -3.38 13.98
C PRO A 190 -9.02 -2.47 12.87
N ILE A 191 -9.26 -1.19 13.15
CA ILE A 191 -9.73 -0.22 12.14
C ILE A 191 -8.69 -0.11 11.02
N TRP A 192 -7.42 0.09 11.37
CA TRP A 192 -6.32 0.17 10.40
C TRP A 192 -6.25 -1.09 9.53
N LEU A 193 -6.21 -2.28 10.14
CA LEU A 193 -6.01 -3.53 9.41
C LEU A 193 -7.14 -3.78 8.42
N ILE A 194 -8.40 -3.71 8.88
CA ILE A 194 -9.57 -3.98 8.04
C ILE A 194 -9.66 -2.96 6.90
N SER A 195 -9.49 -1.67 7.22
CA SER A 195 -9.57 -0.61 6.22
C SER A 195 -8.43 -0.69 5.21
N THR A 196 -7.21 -1.07 5.64
CA THR A 196 -6.07 -1.26 4.75
C THR A 196 -6.30 -2.43 3.80
N LEU A 197 -6.83 -3.55 4.27
CA LEU A 197 -7.20 -4.68 3.42
C LEU A 197 -8.22 -4.27 2.36
N LEU A 198 -9.29 -3.57 2.75
CA LEU A 198 -10.32 -3.10 1.82
C LEU A 198 -9.78 -2.04 0.84
N MET A 199 -8.91 -1.15 1.28
CA MET A 199 -8.19 -0.20 0.43
C MET A 199 -7.31 -0.94 -0.59
N CYS A 200 -6.58 -1.97 -0.17
CA CYS A 200 -5.76 -2.78 -1.07
C CYS A 200 -6.61 -3.56 -2.09
N VAL A 201 -7.79 -4.04 -1.72
CA VAL A 201 -8.76 -4.63 -2.66
C VAL A 201 -9.16 -3.60 -3.72
N TRP A 202 -9.45 -2.36 -3.30
CA TRP A 202 -9.76 -1.28 -4.24
C TRP A 202 -8.57 -0.95 -5.15
N LEU A 203 -7.35 -0.84 -4.61
CA LEU A 203 -6.13 -0.59 -5.40
C LEU A 203 -5.87 -1.70 -6.42
N ALA A 204 -6.08 -2.96 -6.03
CA ALA A 204 -5.97 -4.10 -6.94
C ALA A 204 -6.98 -4.02 -8.08
N TRP A 205 -8.24 -3.75 -7.75
CA TRP A 205 -9.29 -3.57 -8.75
C TRP A 205 -8.98 -2.40 -9.69
N PHE A 206 -8.61 -1.24 -9.14
CA PHE A 206 -8.22 -0.07 -9.92
C PHE A 206 -7.05 -0.40 -10.86
N GLY A 207 -5.98 -1.00 -10.35
CA GLY A 207 -4.81 -1.37 -11.15
C GLY A 207 -5.15 -2.32 -12.29
N PHE A 208 -5.90 -3.38 -12.04
CA PHE A 208 -6.26 -4.35 -13.08
C PHE A 208 -7.28 -3.80 -14.08
N THR A 209 -8.13 -2.85 -13.69
CA THR A 209 -9.10 -2.22 -14.58
C THR A 209 -8.43 -1.23 -15.55
N ALA A 210 -7.35 -0.58 -15.15
CA ALA A 210 -6.57 0.32 -15.99
C ALA A 210 -5.98 -0.37 -17.25
N ARG A 211 -5.94 -1.71 -17.28
CA ARG A 211 -5.46 -2.52 -18.41
C ARG A 211 -6.47 -2.64 -19.56
N ARG A 212 -7.75 -2.43 -19.31
CA ARG A 212 -8.77 -2.64 -20.36
C ARG A 212 -8.63 -1.54 -21.42
N PRO A 213 -8.56 -1.88 -22.71
CA PRO A 213 -8.62 -0.87 -23.77
C PRO A 213 -9.92 -0.08 -23.63
N ALA A 214 -9.88 1.23 -23.88
CA ALA A 214 -11.10 2.02 -23.95
C ALA A 214 -12.05 1.32 -24.96
N ARG A 215 -13.31 1.11 -24.56
CA ARG A 215 -14.34 0.63 -25.50
C ARG A 215 -14.37 1.61 -26.67
N GLY A 216 -14.10 1.12 -27.87
CA GLY A 216 -14.27 1.92 -29.08
C GLY A 216 -15.69 2.50 -29.12
N PRO A 217 -15.90 3.63 -29.79
CA PRO A 217 -17.24 4.19 -29.96
C PRO A 217 -18.14 3.09 -30.52
N THR A 218 -19.27 2.88 -29.86
CA THR A 218 -20.31 1.96 -30.33
C THR A 218 -20.66 2.38 -31.76
N PRO A 219 -20.66 1.49 -32.77
CA PRO A 219 -21.09 1.85 -34.11
C PRO A 219 -22.49 2.47 -33.99
N GLN A 220 -22.62 3.73 -34.38
CA GLN A 220 -23.94 4.33 -34.54
C GLN A 220 -24.60 3.56 -35.70
N THR A 221 -25.55 2.72 -35.37
CA THR A 221 -26.44 2.12 -36.35
C THR A 221 -27.22 3.25 -37.01
N ALA A 222 -26.86 3.55 -38.26
CA ALA A 222 -27.58 4.49 -39.12
C ALA A 222 -28.94 3.91 -39.52
#